data_d3309f47c417693a055dbf45ae177f1d
#
_entry.id   d3309f47c417693a055dbf45ae177f1d
#
_cell.length_a   1.000
_cell.length_b   1.000
_cell.length_c   1.000
_cell.angle_alpha   90.00
_cell.angle_beta   90.00
_cell.angle_gamma   90.00
#
_symmetry.space_group_name_H-M   'P 1'
#
loop_
_entity.id
_entity.type
_entity.pdbx_description
1 polymer ?
#
loop_
_entity_poly.entity_id
_entity_poly.type
_entity_poly.pdbx_seq_one_letter_code
_entity_poly.pdbx_strand_id
1 'polypeptide(L)'
;INVVIQSYSDGGGYADYVAKNGKKHSFNLAENFAKNKSGGTKVTYTNPIAVSKNGGWRYNYGNMFYVELVNQYLTVKQFSNETVQAVMNEALKYQGWKYVYGGSNPNTSFDCSGLTQWCYGKAGISLPRTAQAQYDATQHITLSQAQAGDLVFFHSTYNTSDYVTHVGIYVGNNQMYHAGNPIGYTDLTSAYWQQHIICAGRIKQ
;
A
#
# COMPACT_ATOMS: atom_id res chain seq x y z
N ILE A 1 10.19 14.31 9.82
CA ILE A 1 9.34 13.13 10.13
C ILE A 1 10.22 11.91 10.41
N ASN A 2 11.09 11.47 9.50
CA ASN A 2 11.87 10.23 9.67
C ASN A 2 12.75 10.20 10.92
N VAL A 3 13.28 11.34 11.38
CA VAL A 3 14.03 11.42 12.65
C VAL A 3 13.13 11.08 13.83
N VAL A 4 11.92 11.62 13.84
CA VAL A 4 10.93 11.34 14.91
C VAL A 4 10.53 9.87 14.89
N ILE A 5 10.27 9.30 13.71
CA ILE A 5 9.93 7.89 13.55
C ILE A 5 11.04 7.00 14.09
N GLN A 6 12.29 7.22 13.71
CA GLN A 6 13.43 6.42 14.18
C GLN A 6 13.65 6.60 15.70
N SER A 7 13.47 7.82 16.22
CA SER A 7 13.61 8.09 17.65
C SER A 7 12.59 7.34 18.51
N TYR A 8 11.43 6.97 17.96
CA TYR A 8 10.46 6.13 18.65
C TYR A 8 11.02 4.73 18.95
N SER A 9 11.81 4.18 18.03
CA SER A 9 12.48 2.89 18.23
C SER A 9 13.76 2.99 19.06
N ASP A 10 14.55 4.05 18.85
CA ASP A 10 15.92 4.17 19.33
C ASP A 10 16.06 5.11 20.55
N GLY A 11 14.93 5.67 21.00
CA GLY A 11 14.89 6.64 22.09
C GLY A 11 15.34 8.05 21.70
N GLY A 12 15.16 9.02 22.59
CA GLY A 12 15.42 10.46 22.33
C GLY A 12 16.85 10.78 21.90
N GLY A 13 17.82 9.96 22.30
CA GLY A 13 19.24 10.17 21.94
C GLY A 13 19.53 10.07 20.44
N TYR A 14 18.65 9.45 19.64
CA TYR A 14 18.80 9.40 18.19
C TYR A 14 18.59 10.78 17.54
N ALA A 15 17.64 11.56 18.02
CA ALA A 15 17.40 12.92 17.50
C ALA A 15 18.64 13.81 17.70
N ASP A 16 19.25 13.76 18.88
CA ASP A 16 20.48 14.50 19.21
C ASP A 16 21.66 14.03 18.35
N TYR A 17 21.75 12.71 18.12
CA TYR A 17 22.78 12.14 17.26
C TYR A 17 22.65 12.64 15.81
N VAL A 18 21.43 12.65 15.25
CA VAL A 18 21.18 13.19 13.91
C VAL A 18 21.49 14.69 13.83
N ALA A 19 21.11 15.46 14.85
CA ALA A 19 21.40 16.90 14.89
C ALA A 19 22.91 17.20 14.80
N LYS A 20 23.75 16.34 15.37
CA LYS A 20 25.21 16.46 15.35
C LYS A 20 25.86 15.90 14.07
N ASN A 21 25.18 15.01 13.33
CA ASN A 21 25.72 14.24 12.21
C ASN A 21 24.98 14.48 10.89
N GLY A 22 24.67 15.73 10.55
CA GLY A 22 24.13 16.10 9.23
C GLY A 22 22.67 16.55 9.21
N LYS A 23 22.00 16.59 10.36
CA LYS A 23 20.64 17.15 10.57
C LYS A 23 19.52 16.48 9.76
N LYS A 24 19.79 15.34 9.12
CA LYS A 24 18.81 14.59 8.34
C LYS A 24 18.95 13.09 8.59
N HIS A 25 17.83 12.41 8.77
CA HIS A 25 17.83 10.95 8.90
C HIS A 25 18.38 10.29 7.62
N SER A 26 19.19 9.22 7.83
CA SER A 26 19.52 8.23 6.82
C SER A 26 19.65 6.86 7.47
N PHE A 27 19.50 5.79 6.69
CA PHE A 27 19.68 4.43 7.19
C PHE A 27 21.08 4.25 7.82
N ASN A 28 22.11 4.76 7.17
CA ASN A 28 23.48 4.69 7.69
C ASN A 28 23.65 5.38 9.06
N LEU A 29 22.94 6.49 9.30
CA LEU A 29 22.95 7.15 10.62
C LEU A 29 22.24 6.31 11.67
N ALA A 30 21.10 5.69 11.34
CA ALA A 30 20.39 4.79 12.24
C ALA A 30 21.23 3.55 12.55
N GLU A 31 21.85 2.96 11.54
CA GLU A 31 22.75 1.82 11.70
C GLU A 31 23.95 2.15 12.60
N ASN A 32 24.63 3.26 12.34
CA ASN A 32 25.78 3.69 13.15
C ASN A 32 25.38 4.01 14.60
N PHE A 33 24.23 4.63 14.81
CA PHE A 33 23.72 4.89 16.14
C PHE A 33 23.45 3.59 16.91
N ALA A 34 22.72 2.65 16.27
CA ALA A 34 22.42 1.35 16.86
C ALA A 34 23.71 0.54 17.14
N LYS A 35 24.70 0.59 16.22
CA LYS A 35 26.03 -0.02 16.41
C LYS A 35 26.73 0.52 17.65
N ASN A 36 26.80 1.84 17.78
CA ASN A 36 27.46 2.49 18.91
C ASN A 36 26.80 2.15 20.24
N LYS A 37 25.45 2.15 20.26
CA LYS A 37 24.68 1.86 21.48
C LYS A 37 24.71 0.38 21.88
N SER A 38 24.82 -0.54 20.92
CA SER A 38 24.87 -1.99 21.16
C SER A 38 26.30 -2.50 21.44
N GLY A 39 27.33 -1.64 21.38
CA GLY A 39 28.72 -2.08 21.38
C GLY A 39 29.08 -2.96 20.18
N GLY A 40 28.34 -2.85 19.06
CA GLY A 40 28.52 -3.65 17.86
C GLY A 40 27.85 -5.03 17.88
N THR A 41 27.14 -5.37 18.93
CA THR A 41 26.43 -6.67 19.05
C THR A 41 25.30 -6.76 18.03
N LYS A 42 25.30 -7.84 17.23
CA LYS A 42 24.27 -8.14 16.23
C LYS A 42 23.33 -9.26 16.69
N VAL A 43 22.08 -9.20 16.23
CA VAL A 43 21.08 -10.26 16.43
C VAL A 43 20.40 -10.57 15.09
N THR A 44 19.94 -11.82 14.95
CA THR A 44 19.16 -12.24 13.78
C THR A 44 17.85 -11.44 13.71
N TYR A 45 17.50 -11.01 12.51
CA TYR A 45 16.26 -10.28 12.27
C TYR A 45 15.68 -10.64 10.90
N THR A 46 14.69 -11.53 10.89
CA THR A 46 14.14 -12.16 9.68
C THR A 46 13.10 -11.32 8.94
N ASN A 47 12.96 -10.03 9.27
CA ASN A 47 12.07 -9.14 8.51
C ASN A 47 12.52 -9.05 7.05
N PRO A 48 11.59 -9.09 6.04
CA PRO A 48 11.93 -9.06 4.62
C PRO A 48 12.84 -7.89 4.20
N ILE A 49 12.65 -6.69 4.78
CA ILE A 49 13.52 -5.54 4.50
C ILE A 49 14.96 -5.82 4.95
N ALA A 50 15.13 -6.34 6.16
CA ALA A 50 16.45 -6.65 6.69
C ALA A 50 17.13 -7.78 5.90
N VAL A 51 16.36 -8.82 5.53
CA VAL A 51 16.87 -9.92 4.70
C VAL A 51 17.37 -9.39 3.35
N SER A 52 16.59 -8.55 2.69
CA SER A 52 16.96 -7.94 1.41
C SER A 52 18.15 -6.97 1.53
N LYS A 53 18.23 -6.21 2.61
CA LYS A 53 19.20 -5.14 2.76
C LYS A 53 20.58 -5.60 3.28
N ASN A 54 20.61 -6.59 4.17
CA ASN A 54 21.85 -7.02 4.80
C ASN A 54 21.94 -8.51 5.17
N GLY A 55 20.99 -9.33 4.69
CA GLY A 55 20.98 -10.76 4.98
C GLY A 55 20.29 -11.14 6.29
N GLY A 56 19.48 -10.25 6.88
CA GLY A 56 18.59 -10.60 7.98
C GLY A 56 19.18 -10.46 9.38
N TRP A 57 19.85 -9.36 9.65
CA TRP A 57 20.32 -9.02 10.99
C TRP A 57 20.08 -7.54 11.34
N ARG A 58 20.12 -7.22 12.62
CA ARG A 58 20.18 -5.85 13.14
C ARG A 58 21.11 -5.76 14.33
N TYR A 59 21.50 -4.54 14.72
CA TYR A 59 22.17 -4.35 15.99
C TYR A 59 21.21 -4.58 17.17
N ASN A 60 21.74 -5.08 18.27
CA ASN A 60 20.96 -5.36 19.50
C ASN A 60 20.66 -4.06 20.27
N TYR A 61 20.12 -3.07 19.57
CA TYR A 61 19.67 -1.81 20.12
C TYR A 61 18.66 -1.16 19.17
N GLY A 62 17.46 -0.89 19.64
CA GLY A 62 16.39 -0.34 18.80
C GLY A 62 16.14 -1.13 17.52
N ASN A 63 15.61 -0.48 16.51
CA ASN A 63 15.44 -1.09 15.20
C ASN A 63 15.87 -0.11 14.09
N MET A 64 17.09 -0.26 13.59
CA MET A 64 17.63 0.59 12.53
C MET A 64 16.82 0.60 11.22
N PHE A 65 15.91 -0.36 11.04
CA PHE A 65 14.96 -0.45 9.92
C PHE A 65 13.61 0.20 10.23
N TYR A 66 13.44 0.82 11.40
CA TYR A 66 12.11 1.25 11.85
C TYR A 66 11.48 2.30 10.92
N VAL A 67 12.28 3.21 10.36
CA VAL A 67 11.79 4.19 9.38
C VAL A 67 11.27 3.50 8.12
N GLU A 68 12.01 2.54 7.59
CA GLU A 68 11.59 1.78 6.40
C GLU A 68 10.33 0.97 6.68
N LEU A 69 10.26 0.33 7.85
CA LEU A 69 9.07 -0.42 8.28
C LEU A 69 7.84 0.47 8.41
N VAL A 70 7.98 1.62 9.07
CA VAL A 70 6.88 2.56 9.25
C VAL A 70 6.50 3.21 7.91
N ASN A 71 7.49 3.56 7.09
CA ASN A 71 7.24 4.13 5.77
C ASN A 71 6.49 3.20 4.82
N GLN A 72 6.55 1.89 4.99
CA GLN A 72 5.66 0.96 4.26
C GLN A 72 4.18 1.24 4.52
N TYR A 73 3.86 1.71 5.71
CA TYR A 73 2.49 2.05 6.12
C TYR A 73 2.18 3.54 5.95
N LEU A 74 3.20 4.40 5.99
CA LEU A 74 3.07 5.85 5.87
C LEU A 74 3.30 6.36 4.44
N THR A 75 3.83 5.55 3.54
CA THR A 75 3.97 5.95 2.14
C THR A 75 2.58 6.05 1.52
N VAL A 76 1.97 7.18 1.70
CA VAL A 76 1.07 7.71 0.67
C VAL A 76 1.96 7.78 -0.56
N LYS A 77 1.84 6.77 -1.45
CA LYS A 77 2.48 6.84 -2.76
C LYS A 77 2.09 8.18 -3.33
N GLN A 78 3.04 9.07 -3.54
CA GLN A 78 2.73 10.32 -4.25
C GLN A 78 2.41 9.89 -5.68
N PHE A 79 1.13 9.92 -6.00
CA PHE A 79 0.66 9.70 -7.35
C PHE A 79 0.91 11.00 -8.12
N SER A 80 1.45 10.88 -9.31
CA SER A 80 1.77 12.03 -10.18
C SER A 80 0.54 12.82 -10.68
N ASN A 81 -0.65 12.31 -10.40
CA ASN A 81 -1.93 12.89 -10.76
C ASN A 81 -2.71 13.25 -9.48
N GLU A 82 -3.12 14.50 -9.34
CA GLU A 82 -3.88 15.01 -8.18
C GLU A 82 -5.17 14.22 -7.94
N THR A 83 -5.84 13.80 -9.01
CA THR A 83 -7.05 12.97 -8.91
C THR A 83 -6.75 11.62 -8.27
N VAL A 84 -5.69 10.96 -8.69
CA VAL A 84 -5.29 9.66 -8.13
C VAL A 84 -4.86 9.82 -6.67
N GLN A 85 -4.19 10.91 -6.35
CA GLN A 85 -3.83 11.24 -4.98
C GLN A 85 -5.09 11.44 -4.11
N ALA A 86 -6.11 12.13 -4.62
CA ALA A 86 -7.38 12.33 -3.91
C ALA A 86 -8.12 10.99 -3.67
N VAL A 87 -8.19 10.14 -4.70
CA VAL A 87 -8.76 8.78 -4.59
C VAL A 87 -8.07 7.99 -3.50
N MET A 88 -6.74 7.98 -3.49
CA MET A 88 -5.97 7.19 -2.53
C MET A 88 -5.98 7.79 -1.13
N ASN A 89 -6.00 9.11 -0.99
CA ASN A 89 -6.18 9.77 0.31
C ASN A 89 -7.52 9.38 0.96
N GLU A 90 -8.56 9.20 0.16
CA GLU A 90 -9.84 8.70 0.66
C GLU A 90 -9.76 7.21 1.00
N ALA A 91 -9.23 6.39 0.09
CA ALA A 91 -9.14 4.94 0.25
C ALA A 91 -8.36 4.51 1.51
N LEU A 92 -7.27 5.19 1.81
CA LEU A 92 -6.40 4.89 2.96
C LEU A 92 -7.07 5.11 4.32
N LYS A 93 -8.14 5.89 4.39
CA LYS A 93 -8.94 6.04 5.64
C LYS A 93 -9.57 4.72 6.08
N TYR A 94 -9.76 3.80 5.16
CA TYR A 94 -10.45 2.51 5.37
C TYR A 94 -9.48 1.33 5.45
N GLN A 95 -8.18 1.58 5.48
CA GLN A 95 -7.18 0.53 5.62
C GLN A 95 -7.38 -0.28 6.90
N GLY A 96 -7.37 -1.60 6.75
CA GLY A 96 -7.58 -2.53 7.86
C GLY A 96 -9.06 -2.80 8.18
N TRP A 97 -10.01 -2.13 7.51
CA TRP A 97 -11.42 -2.40 7.71
C TRP A 97 -11.83 -3.76 7.13
N LYS A 98 -12.88 -4.33 7.70
CA LYS A 98 -13.43 -5.61 7.20
C LYS A 98 -14.15 -5.42 5.87
N TYR A 99 -14.00 -6.38 4.98
CA TYR A 99 -14.85 -6.50 3.80
C TYR A 99 -16.32 -6.74 4.21
N VAL A 100 -17.24 -6.06 3.60
CA VAL A 100 -18.68 -6.27 3.77
C VAL A 100 -19.35 -6.35 2.41
N TYR A 101 -19.92 -7.51 2.06
CA TYR A 101 -20.64 -7.70 0.81
C TYR A 101 -21.80 -6.71 0.70
N GLY A 102 -21.92 -6.02 -0.44
CA GLY A 102 -22.91 -4.95 -0.65
C GLY A 102 -22.57 -3.62 0.02
N GLY A 103 -21.51 -3.54 0.81
CA GLY A 103 -21.07 -2.31 1.46
C GLY A 103 -20.53 -1.29 0.46
N SER A 104 -20.85 0.00 0.65
CA SER A 104 -20.54 1.06 -0.32
C SER A 104 -20.25 2.43 0.31
N ASN A 105 -20.18 2.51 1.62
CA ASN A 105 -19.94 3.77 2.35
C ASN A 105 -19.36 3.50 3.76
N PRO A 106 -18.83 4.50 4.45
CA PRO A 106 -18.23 4.32 5.77
C PRO A 106 -19.17 3.73 6.85
N ASN A 107 -20.48 3.91 6.73
CA ASN A 107 -21.40 3.36 7.72
C ASN A 107 -21.62 1.85 7.56
N THR A 108 -21.39 1.32 6.37
CA THR A 108 -21.58 -0.10 6.05
C THR A 108 -20.26 -0.86 5.91
N SER A 109 -19.10 -0.17 5.85
CA SER A 109 -17.88 -0.66 5.23
C SER A 109 -18.07 -0.91 3.73
N PHE A 110 -17.21 -1.68 3.09
CA PHE A 110 -17.13 -1.75 1.64
C PHE A 110 -16.99 -3.17 1.13
N ASP A 111 -17.59 -3.43 -0.02
CA ASP A 111 -17.15 -4.47 -0.95
C ASP A 111 -16.14 -3.88 -1.97
N CYS A 112 -15.65 -4.69 -2.89
CA CYS A 112 -14.61 -4.29 -3.84
C CYS A 112 -15.02 -3.09 -4.71
N SER A 113 -16.18 -3.16 -5.35
CA SER A 113 -16.68 -2.11 -6.25
C SER A 113 -17.29 -0.92 -5.49
N GLY A 114 -17.80 -1.14 -4.29
CA GLY A 114 -18.26 -0.06 -3.40
C GLY A 114 -17.11 0.82 -2.92
N LEU A 115 -15.94 0.23 -2.61
CA LEU A 115 -14.75 0.98 -2.25
C LEU A 115 -14.27 1.86 -3.42
N THR A 116 -14.13 1.29 -4.61
CA THR A 116 -13.73 2.05 -5.79
C THR A 116 -14.72 3.15 -6.12
N GLN A 117 -16.03 2.82 -6.16
CA GLN A 117 -17.10 3.80 -6.40
C GLN A 117 -17.03 4.98 -5.42
N TRP A 118 -16.90 4.70 -4.13
CA TRP A 118 -16.81 5.73 -3.09
C TRP A 118 -15.59 6.62 -3.25
N CYS A 119 -14.41 6.03 -3.37
CA CYS A 119 -13.16 6.76 -3.42
C CYS A 119 -13.04 7.64 -4.66
N TYR A 120 -13.44 7.11 -5.82
CA TYR A 120 -13.49 7.90 -7.06
C TYR A 120 -14.56 8.97 -7.01
N GLY A 121 -15.72 8.70 -6.41
CA GLY A 121 -16.77 9.68 -6.18
C GLY A 121 -16.30 10.87 -5.35
N LYS A 122 -15.46 10.64 -4.34
CA LYS A 122 -14.83 11.72 -3.54
C LYS A 122 -13.83 12.56 -4.33
N ALA A 123 -13.26 12.00 -5.39
CA ALA A 123 -12.40 12.70 -6.33
C ALA A 123 -13.17 13.29 -7.53
N GLY A 124 -14.50 13.30 -7.50
CA GLY A 124 -15.35 13.85 -8.55
C GLY A 124 -15.60 12.94 -9.76
N ILE A 125 -15.21 11.67 -9.68
CA ILE A 125 -15.39 10.69 -10.75
C ILE A 125 -16.50 9.70 -10.37
N SER A 126 -17.57 9.66 -11.16
CA SER A 126 -18.65 8.71 -10.93
C SER A 126 -18.35 7.36 -11.55
N LEU A 127 -18.38 6.30 -10.73
CA LEU A 127 -18.27 4.91 -11.17
C LEU A 127 -19.58 4.16 -10.93
N PRO A 128 -19.92 3.17 -11.79
CA PRO A 128 -21.04 2.26 -11.54
C PRO A 128 -20.85 1.45 -10.25
N ARG A 129 -21.97 0.86 -9.75
CA ARG A 129 -21.96 0.15 -8.44
C ARG A 129 -21.22 -1.18 -8.47
N THR A 130 -21.35 -1.97 -9.52
CA THR A 130 -20.83 -3.34 -9.56
C THR A 130 -19.48 -3.42 -10.27
N ALA A 131 -18.68 -4.43 -9.94
CA ALA A 131 -17.38 -4.65 -10.58
C ALA A 131 -17.52 -4.87 -12.10
N GLN A 132 -18.55 -5.64 -12.52
CA GLN A 132 -18.85 -5.85 -13.94
C GLN A 132 -19.18 -4.52 -14.64
N ALA A 133 -20.04 -3.69 -14.05
CA ALA A 133 -20.41 -2.42 -14.67
C ALA A 133 -19.23 -1.42 -14.71
N GLN A 134 -18.33 -1.47 -13.72
CA GLN A 134 -17.10 -0.67 -13.75
C GLN A 134 -16.15 -1.14 -14.86
N TYR A 135 -16.05 -2.46 -15.07
CA TYR A 135 -15.31 -3.03 -16.18
C TYR A 135 -15.87 -2.55 -17.52
N ASP A 136 -17.18 -2.64 -17.73
CA ASP A 136 -17.84 -2.21 -18.97
C ASP A 136 -17.68 -0.70 -19.24
N ALA A 137 -17.55 0.11 -18.19
CA ALA A 137 -17.41 1.56 -18.28
C ALA A 137 -15.96 2.04 -18.53
N THR A 138 -14.97 1.14 -18.49
CA THR A 138 -13.55 1.52 -18.65
C THR A 138 -13.00 1.16 -20.02
N GLN A 139 -11.87 1.74 -20.40
CA GLN A 139 -11.05 1.30 -21.53
C GLN A 139 -10.13 0.18 -21.05
N HIS A 140 -10.30 -1.02 -21.59
CA HIS A 140 -9.46 -2.16 -21.24
C HIS A 140 -8.05 -2.01 -21.81
N ILE A 141 -7.07 -2.24 -20.96
CA ILE A 141 -5.64 -2.20 -21.28
C ILE A 141 -4.94 -3.38 -20.61
N THR A 142 -3.76 -3.74 -21.09
CA THR A 142 -2.95 -4.77 -20.43
C THR A 142 -2.43 -4.30 -19.09
N LEU A 143 -2.13 -5.23 -18.19
CA LEU A 143 -1.54 -4.87 -16.88
C LEU A 143 -0.19 -4.13 -17.03
N SER A 144 0.59 -4.46 -18.07
CA SER A 144 1.86 -3.79 -18.37
C SER A 144 1.71 -2.31 -18.79
N GLN A 145 0.52 -1.93 -19.27
CA GLN A 145 0.17 -0.55 -19.62
C GLN A 145 -0.51 0.21 -18.47
N ALA A 146 -0.81 -0.51 -17.39
CA ALA A 146 -1.51 0.08 -16.26
C ALA A 146 -0.67 1.15 -15.55
N GLN A 147 -1.32 2.24 -15.19
CA GLN A 147 -0.78 3.34 -14.41
C GLN A 147 -1.52 3.45 -13.09
N ALA A 148 -0.87 4.01 -12.08
CA ALA A 148 -1.54 4.27 -10.81
C ALA A 148 -2.83 5.07 -11.02
N GLY A 149 -3.93 4.58 -10.44
CA GLY A 149 -5.28 5.12 -10.65
C GLY A 149 -6.09 4.40 -11.73
N ASP A 150 -5.52 3.48 -12.51
CA ASP A 150 -6.34 2.56 -13.29
C ASP A 150 -7.01 1.53 -12.38
N LEU A 151 -8.12 0.95 -12.79
CA LEU A 151 -8.73 -0.19 -12.11
C LEU A 151 -8.08 -1.50 -12.58
N VAL A 152 -8.08 -2.53 -11.74
CA VAL A 152 -7.72 -3.89 -12.14
C VAL A 152 -8.88 -4.82 -11.85
N PHE A 153 -9.18 -5.71 -12.79
CA PHE A 153 -10.37 -6.55 -12.79
C PHE A 153 -10.01 -8.03 -12.78
N PHE A 154 -10.83 -8.80 -12.06
CA PHE A 154 -10.60 -10.22 -11.84
C PHE A 154 -11.89 -11.02 -12.04
N HIS A 155 -11.73 -12.26 -12.51
CA HIS A 155 -12.80 -13.24 -12.65
C HIS A 155 -12.69 -14.34 -11.57
N SER A 156 -13.78 -15.06 -11.36
CA SER A 156 -13.81 -16.31 -10.57
C SER A 156 -13.22 -16.19 -9.14
N THR A 157 -13.28 -15.00 -8.53
CA THR A 157 -12.85 -14.80 -7.14
C THR A 157 -13.91 -15.30 -6.14
N TYR A 158 -15.16 -15.48 -6.60
CA TYR A 158 -16.24 -16.16 -5.91
C TYR A 158 -17.22 -16.74 -6.94
N ASN A 159 -18.11 -17.63 -6.51
CA ASN A 159 -19.06 -18.31 -7.40
C ASN A 159 -20.24 -17.40 -7.76
N THR A 160 -20.36 -17.03 -9.02
CA THR A 160 -21.42 -16.18 -9.60
C THR A 160 -21.46 -16.39 -11.11
N SER A 161 -22.55 -15.96 -11.76
CA SER A 161 -22.67 -15.90 -13.21
C SER A 161 -21.96 -14.69 -13.85
N ASP A 162 -21.59 -13.70 -13.05
CA ASP A 162 -20.89 -12.51 -13.55
C ASP A 162 -19.46 -12.86 -14.00
N TYR A 163 -19.04 -12.31 -15.14
CA TYR A 163 -17.68 -12.49 -15.64
C TYR A 163 -16.65 -11.81 -14.73
N VAL A 164 -16.91 -10.53 -14.35
CA VAL A 164 -16.03 -9.80 -13.45
C VAL A 164 -16.54 -9.89 -12.03
N THR A 165 -15.75 -10.52 -11.18
CA THR A 165 -16.13 -10.80 -9.79
C THR A 165 -15.42 -9.92 -8.76
N HIS A 166 -14.33 -9.24 -9.15
CA HIS A 166 -13.58 -8.39 -8.24
C HIS A 166 -12.90 -7.24 -8.97
N VAL A 167 -12.66 -6.14 -8.24
CA VAL A 167 -11.99 -4.94 -8.72
C VAL A 167 -11.11 -4.33 -7.63
N GLY A 168 -9.98 -3.76 -8.03
CA GLY A 168 -9.10 -2.98 -7.17
C GLY A 168 -8.56 -1.75 -7.88
N ILE A 169 -7.94 -0.84 -7.13
CA ILE A 169 -7.24 0.34 -7.64
C ILE A 169 -5.77 -0.05 -7.88
N TYR A 170 -5.30 0.02 -9.11
CA TYR A 170 -3.89 -0.19 -9.41
C TYR A 170 -3.06 0.97 -8.83
N VAL A 171 -2.03 0.65 -8.10
CA VAL A 171 -1.21 1.66 -7.41
C VAL A 171 0.25 1.66 -7.88
N GLY A 172 0.53 1.00 -9.01
CA GLY A 172 1.88 0.85 -9.55
C GLY A 172 2.65 -0.32 -8.93
N ASN A 173 3.79 -0.68 -9.52
CA ASN A 173 4.71 -1.72 -9.03
C ASN A 173 4.03 -3.07 -8.77
N ASN A 174 3.14 -3.50 -9.67
CA ASN A 174 2.34 -4.72 -9.53
C ASN A 174 1.56 -4.81 -8.20
N GLN A 175 1.09 -3.70 -7.69
CA GLN A 175 0.25 -3.66 -6.50
C GLN A 175 -1.10 -3.04 -6.79
N MET A 176 -2.12 -3.52 -6.08
CA MET A 176 -3.43 -2.88 -6.02
C MET A 176 -3.80 -2.53 -4.59
N TYR A 177 -4.70 -1.56 -4.43
CA TYR A 177 -5.44 -1.31 -3.20
C TYR A 177 -6.89 -1.73 -3.41
N HIS A 178 -7.43 -2.59 -2.55
CA HIS A 178 -8.75 -3.14 -2.74
C HIS A 178 -9.47 -3.45 -1.42
N ALA A 179 -10.78 -3.63 -1.50
CA ALA A 179 -11.51 -4.25 -0.40
C ALA A 179 -11.26 -5.77 -0.44
N GLY A 180 -10.16 -6.16 0.19
CA GLY A 180 -9.89 -7.52 0.65
C GLY A 180 -10.43 -7.70 2.07
N ASN A 181 -9.99 -8.73 2.77
CA ASN A 181 -10.28 -8.91 4.19
C ASN A 181 -9.00 -9.15 4.98
N PRO A 182 -8.38 -8.08 5.49
CA PRO A 182 -8.85 -6.68 5.55
C PRO A 182 -8.66 -5.88 4.25
N ILE A 183 -9.29 -4.69 4.18
CA ILE A 183 -9.06 -3.69 3.13
C ILE A 183 -7.61 -3.24 3.16
N GLY A 184 -6.92 -3.22 2.02
CA GLY A 184 -5.52 -2.83 1.98
C GLY A 184 -4.81 -3.09 0.66
N TYR A 185 -3.49 -3.03 0.72
CA TYR A 185 -2.62 -3.33 -0.42
C TYR A 185 -2.44 -4.83 -0.62
N THR A 186 -2.31 -5.22 -1.89
CA THR A 186 -2.06 -6.61 -2.28
C THR A 186 -1.11 -6.64 -3.47
N ASP A 187 -0.20 -7.62 -3.45
CA ASP A 187 0.75 -7.90 -4.52
C ASP A 187 0.08 -8.74 -5.62
N LEU A 188 0.03 -8.18 -6.82
CA LEU A 188 -0.54 -8.82 -8.00
C LEU A 188 0.33 -9.93 -8.59
N THR A 189 1.60 -10.07 -8.16
CA THR A 189 2.48 -11.14 -8.63
C THR A 189 2.21 -12.49 -7.98
N SER A 190 1.38 -12.52 -6.94
CA SER A 190 0.99 -13.78 -6.29
C SER A 190 0.23 -14.69 -7.25
N ALA A 191 0.42 -16.00 -7.10
CA ALA A 191 -0.19 -17.01 -7.97
C ALA A 191 -1.72 -16.88 -8.04
N TYR A 192 -2.37 -16.59 -6.91
CA TYR A 192 -3.81 -16.40 -6.85
C TYR A 192 -4.27 -15.26 -7.79
N TRP A 193 -3.69 -14.08 -7.64
CA TRP A 193 -4.11 -12.93 -8.47
C TRP A 193 -3.75 -13.12 -9.94
N GLN A 194 -2.60 -13.74 -10.24
CA GLN A 194 -2.21 -14.03 -11.62
C GLN A 194 -3.17 -15.01 -12.33
N GLN A 195 -3.79 -15.93 -11.60
CA GLN A 195 -4.78 -16.85 -12.16
C GLN A 195 -6.14 -16.19 -12.41
N HIS A 196 -6.45 -15.11 -11.70
CA HIS A 196 -7.78 -14.48 -11.75
C HIS A 196 -7.81 -13.14 -12.48
N ILE A 197 -6.65 -12.54 -12.80
CA ILE A 197 -6.61 -11.23 -13.44
C ILE A 197 -7.12 -11.29 -14.87
N ILE A 198 -7.99 -10.33 -15.22
CA ILE A 198 -8.52 -10.16 -16.58
C ILE A 198 -7.67 -9.12 -17.32
N CYS A 199 -7.69 -7.89 -16.83
CA CYS A 199 -6.99 -6.76 -17.42
C CYS A 199 -6.98 -5.58 -16.43
N ALA A 200 -6.31 -4.50 -16.83
CA ALA A 200 -6.55 -3.19 -16.23
C ALA A 200 -7.58 -2.40 -17.04
N GLY A 201 -8.23 -1.44 -16.39
CA GLY A 201 -9.22 -0.57 -17.01
C GLY A 201 -8.95 0.90 -16.71
N ARG A 202 -8.76 1.68 -17.77
CA ARG A 202 -8.59 3.13 -17.66
C ARG A 202 -9.93 3.83 -17.70
N ILE A 203 -10.16 4.71 -16.72
CA ILE A 203 -11.40 5.49 -16.67
C ILE A 203 -11.38 6.49 -17.81
N LYS A 204 -12.45 6.48 -18.61
CA LYS A 204 -12.65 7.47 -19.70
C LYS A 204 -13.00 8.81 -19.05
N GLN A 205 -12.20 9.81 -19.32
CA GLN A 205 -12.48 11.21 -18.94
C GLN A 205 -13.41 11.87 -19.96
#